data_17788d844f5708bf6018b105c343041b
#
_entry.id   17788d844f5708bf6018b105c343041b
#
_cell.length_a   1.000
_cell.length_b   1.000
_cell.length_c   1.000
_cell.angle_alpha   90.00
_cell.angle_beta   90.00
_cell.angle_gamma   90.00
#
_symmetry.space_group_name_H-M   'P 1'
#
loop_
_entity.id
_entity.type
_entity.pdbx_description
1 polymer ?
#
loop_
_entity_poly.entity_id
_entity_poly.type
_entity_poly.pdbx_seq_one_letter_code
_entity_poly.pdbx_strand_id
1 'polypeptide(L)'
;MIKPELKTLTPIQPGFALLLLKGWKGDAEGVTISVVRNQDRLYLDSHGDWVSGEIFLALPPLIQNEETPCVQVGPSLIDPLLANRQAAYRITIKDGSNKDMGILTIAEGLLSSQAGGENP
;
A
#
# COMPACT_ATOMS: atom_id res chain seq x y z
N MET A 1 -11.07 -12.37 3.63
CA MET A 1 -9.97 -11.84 2.79
C MET A 1 -10.21 -10.37 2.54
N ILE A 2 -9.20 -9.55 2.77
CA ILE A 2 -9.31 -8.13 2.48
C ILE A 2 -9.16 -7.88 0.98
N LYS A 3 -9.62 -6.71 0.55
CA LYS A 3 -9.47 -6.27 -0.83
C LYS A 3 -8.73 -4.93 -0.81
N PRO A 4 -7.39 -4.96 -0.70
CA PRO A 4 -6.64 -3.71 -0.65
C PRO A 4 -6.64 -3.00 -1.99
N GLU A 5 -6.75 -1.67 -1.94
CA GLU A 5 -6.82 -0.87 -3.15
C GLU A 5 -6.09 0.44 -2.94
N LEU A 6 -5.29 0.85 -3.92
CA LEU A 6 -4.66 2.15 -3.93
C LEU A 6 -5.45 3.09 -4.82
N LYS A 7 -5.84 4.23 -4.27
CA LYS A 7 -6.58 5.26 -5.01
C LYS A 7 -5.88 6.59 -4.91
N THR A 8 -6.20 7.48 -5.86
CA THR A 8 -5.64 8.82 -5.84
C THR A 8 -6.22 9.62 -4.69
N LEU A 9 -5.43 10.58 -4.23
CA LEU A 9 -5.94 11.59 -3.30
C LEU A 9 -6.69 12.67 -4.07
N THR A 10 -7.49 13.45 -3.37
CA THR A 10 -8.20 14.58 -3.95
C THR A 10 -7.78 15.84 -3.21
N PRO A 11 -6.99 16.72 -3.83
CA PRO A 11 -6.40 16.63 -5.18
C PRO A 11 -5.26 15.62 -5.26
N ILE A 12 -4.93 15.22 -6.48
CA ILE A 12 -3.88 14.24 -6.70
C ILE A 12 -2.54 14.80 -6.24
N GLN A 13 -1.80 13.99 -5.49
CA GLN A 13 -0.46 14.35 -5.04
C GLN A 13 0.50 13.27 -5.51
N PRO A 14 1.44 13.60 -6.41
CA PRO A 14 2.39 12.60 -6.90
C PRO A 14 3.19 11.97 -5.77
N GLY A 15 3.34 10.68 -5.80
CA GLY A 15 4.03 9.92 -4.76
C GLY A 15 3.18 9.57 -3.57
N PHE A 16 1.93 10.06 -3.52
CA PHE A 16 1.04 9.78 -2.39
C PHE A 16 -0.26 9.17 -2.89
N ALA A 17 -0.84 8.33 -2.07
CA ALA A 17 -2.09 7.67 -2.42
C ALA A 17 -2.83 7.29 -1.15
N LEU A 18 -4.09 6.93 -1.32
CA LEU A 18 -4.91 6.41 -0.24
C LEU A 18 -4.96 4.89 -0.38
N LEU A 19 -4.54 4.20 0.66
CA LEU A 19 -4.63 2.75 0.71
C LEU A 19 -5.91 2.38 1.44
N LEU A 20 -6.82 1.74 0.72
CA LEU A 20 -8.08 1.28 1.29
C LEU A 20 -7.95 -0.20 1.62
N LEU A 21 -8.42 -0.57 2.80
CA LEU A 21 -8.28 -1.93 3.30
C LEU A 21 -9.68 -2.51 3.50
N LYS A 22 -10.40 -2.70 2.39
CA LYS A 22 -11.76 -3.20 2.42
C LYS A 22 -11.80 -4.57 3.03
N GLY A 23 -12.67 -4.76 4.00
CA GLY A 23 -12.83 -6.06 4.66
C GLY A 23 -11.97 -6.24 5.90
N TRP A 24 -11.06 -5.31 6.21
CA TRP A 24 -10.27 -5.40 7.41
C TRP A 24 -11.13 -5.12 8.63
N LYS A 25 -11.09 -6.02 9.60
CA LYS A 25 -11.93 -5.93 10.80
C LYS A 25 -11.11 -5.89 12.08
N GLY A 26 -9.80 -5.71 11.95
CA GLY A 26 -8.95 -5.59 13.12
C GLY A 26 -8.85 -4.16 13.60
N ASP A 27 -7.79 -3.90 14.38
CA ASP A 27 -7.60 -2.60 14.99
C ASP A 27 -7.26 -1.52 13.96
N ALA A 28 -7.51 -0.27 14.33
CA ALA A 28 -7.11 0.87 13.51
C ALA A 28 -5.69 1.34 13.85
N GLU A 29 -5.17 0.98 15.01
CA GLU A 29 -3.84 1.38 15.44
C GLU A 29 -2.96 0.16 15.62
N GLY A 30 -1.65 0.38 15.51
CA GLY A 30 -0.71 -0.72 15.66
C GLY A 30 -0.74 -1.70 14.51
N VAL A 31 -1.20 -1.27 13.35
CA VAL A 31 -1.35 -2.12 12.19
C VAL A 31 -0.08 -2.09 11.35
N THR A 32 0.33 -3.25 10.85
CA THR A 32 1.46 -3.35 9.93
C THR A 32 1.03 -4.10 8.69
N ILE A 33 1.72 -3.82 7.58
CA ILE A 33 1.47 -4.53 6.33
C ILE A 33 2.77 -5.06 5.76
N SER A 34 2.64 -6.16 5.02
CA SER A 34 3.73 -6.73 4.24
C SER A 34 3.30 -6.72 2.79
N VAL A 35 4.17 -6.24 1.91
CA VAL A 35 3.89 -6.20 0.48
C VAL A 35 4.84 -7.15 -0.21
N VAL A 36 4.31 -8.16 -0.88
CA VAL A 36 5.12 -9.11 -1.62
C VAL A 36 4.78 -9.05 -3.10
N ARG A 37 5.82 -9.02 -3.92
CA ARG A 37 5.68 -9.05 -5.37
C ARG A 37 5.63 -10.50 -5.81
N ASN A 38 4.50 -10.90 -6.39
CA ASN A 38 4.30 -12.32 -6.72
C ASN A 38 5.26 -12.85 -7.76
N GLN A 39 5.75 -11.97 -8.61
CA GLN A 39 6.61 -12.34 -9.71
C GLN A 39 7.89 -13.04 -9.25
N ASP A 40 8.52 -12.54 -8.18
CA ASP A 40 9.78 -13.08 -7.68
C ASP A 40 9.77 -13.27 -6.17
N ARG A 41 8.63 -13.02 -5.52
CA ARG A 41 8.44 -13.20 -4.09
C ARG A 41 9.35 -12.34 -3.23
N LEU A 42 9.71 -11.17 -3.73
CA LEU A 42 10.45 -10.20 -2.95
C LEU A 42 9.49 -9.31 -2.18
N TYR A 43 9.94 -8.86 -1.02
CA TYR A 43 9.16 -8.03 -0.11
C TYR A 43 9.65 -6.59 -0.15
N LEU A 44 8.73 -5.66 -0.02
CA LEU A 44 9.05 -4.24 -0.03
C LEU A 44 9.49 -3.82 1.38
N ASP A 45 10.65 -3.16 1.48
CA ASP A 45 11.10 -2.65 2.77
C ASP A 45 10.71 -1.18 2.95
N SER A 46 11.11 -0.59 4.08
CA SER A 46 10.69 0.77 4.41
C SER A 46 11.41 1.84 3.58
N HIS A 47 12.41 1.44 2.82
CA HIS A 47 13.17 2.36 1.97
C HIS A 47 12.76 2.27 0.50
N GLY A 48 11.80 1.43 0.18
CA GLY A 48 11.36 1.27 -1.20
C GLY A 48 12.15 0.24 -1.97
N ASP A 49 12.93 -0.59 -1.30
CA ASP A 49 13.73 -1.64 -1.94
C ASP A 49 13.04 -2.98 -1.82
N TRP A 50 13.36 -3.89 -2.73
CA TRP A 50 12.82 -5.24 -2.71
C TRP A 50 13.86 -6.19 -2.13
N VAL A 51 13.45 -6.93 -1.09
CA VAL A 51 14.35 -7.80 -0.35
C VAL A 51 13.75 -9.19 -0.23
N SER A 52 14.60 -10.18 0.09
CA SER A 52 14.16 -11.58 0.10
C SER A 52 13.43 -12.00 1.38
N GLY A 53 13.56 -11.25 2.46
CA GLY A 53 12.93 -11.62 3.73
C GLY A 53 11.64 -10.87 3.96
N GLU A 54 10.66 -11.51 4.60
CA GLU A 54 9.39 -10.87 4.89
C GLU A 54 9.60 -9.70 5.84
N ILE A 55 9.02 -8.55 5.49
CA ILE A 55 9.13 -7.33 6.27
C ILE A 55 7.72 -6.77 6.46
N PHE A 56 7.41 -6.38 7.69
CA PHE A 56 6.15 -5.70 7.99
C PHE A 56 6.42 -4.23 8.22
N LEU A 57 5.66 -3.41 7.49
CA LEU A 57 5.80 -1.95 7.53
C LEU A 57 4.73 -1.38 8.45
N ALA A 58 5.15 -0.51 9.37
CA ALA A 58 4.20 0.12 10.28
C ALA A 58 3.36 1.14 9.53
N LEU A 59 2.07 1.17 9.82
CA LEU A 59 1.15 2.14 9.24
C LEU A 59 0.73 3.14 10.30
N PRO A 60 0.46 4.40 9.88
CA PRO A 60 -0.23 5.33 10.76
C PRO A 60 -1.61 4.78 11.13
N PRO A 61 -2.27 5.35 12.15
CA PRO A 61 -3.61 4.90 12.50
C PRO A 61 -4.54 4.98 11.30
N LEU A 62 -5.35 3.94 11.13
CA LEU A 62 -6.30 3.89 10.03
C LEU A 62 -7.47 4.82 10.31
N ILE A 63 -8.03 5.38 9.23
CA ILE A 63 -9.17 6.28 9.29
C ILE A 63 -10.32 5.58 8.61
N GLN A 64 -11.53 5.69 9.18
CA GLN A 64 -12.72 5.13 8.55
C GLN A 64 -13.26 6.12 7.53
N ASN A 65 -13.41 5.66 6.31
CA ASN A 65 -13.98 6.45 5.24
C ASN A 65 -15.10 5.64 4.61
N GLU A 66 -16.36 6.03 4.88
CA GLU A 66 -17.52 5.31 4.39
C GLU A 66 -17.45 3.82 4.75
N GLU A 67 -17.11 3.55 6.01
CA GLU A 67 -17.01 2.21 6.56
C GLU A 67 -15.83 1.40 6.03
N THR A 68 -14.91 2.03 5.32
CA THR A 68 -13.72 1.37 4.84
C THR A 68 -12.49 1.92 5.56
N PRO A 69 -11.71 1.08 6.23
CA PRO A 69 -10.46 1.55 6.83
C PRO A 69 -9.51 2.00 5.73
N CYS A 70 -8.86 3.13 5.92
CA CYS A 70 -7.92 3.63 4.93
C CYS A 70 -6.80 4.42 5.59
N VAL A 71 -5.72 4.62 4.86
CA VAL A 71 -4.57 5.37 5.34
C VAL A 71 -3.84 5.96 4.15
N GLN A 72 -3.28 7.16 4.34
CA GLN A 72 -2.46 7.77 3.31
C GLN A 72 -1.07 7.17 3.36
N VAL A 73 -0.54 6.82 2.19
CA VAL A 73 0.80 6.24 2.06
C VAL A 73 1.63 7.09 1.12
N GLY A 74 2.94 7.03 1.27
CA GLY A 74 3.86 7.93 0.58
C GLY A 74 4.76 7.25 -0.45
N PRO A 75 5.78 7.97 -0.94
CA PRO A 75 6.59 7.50 -2.08
C PRO A 75 7.35 6.21 -1.84
N SER A 76 7.78 5.95 -0.60
CA SER A 76 8.52 4.71 -0.35
C SER A 76 7.69 3.47 -0.63
N LEU A 77 6.36 3.58 -0.56
CA LEU A 77 5.47 2.49 -0.92
C LEU A 77 4.99 2.62 -2.36
N ILE A 78 4.63 3.82 -2.78
CA ILE A 78 3.95 4.03 -4.06
C ILE A 78 4.89 3.89 -5.24
N ASP A 79 6.08 4.52 -5.19
CA ASP A 79 6.98 4.52 -6.32
C ASP A 79 7.41 3.13 -6.76
N PRO A 80 7.81 2.22 -5.85
CA PRO A 80 8.17 0.87 -6.28
C PRO A 80 7.02 0.10 -6.91
N LEU A 81 5.79 0.33 -6.43
CA LEU A 81 4.63 -0.35 -7.00
C LEU A 81 4.29 0.18 -8.38
N LEU A 82 4.42 1.49 -8.58
CA LEU A 82 4.12 2.08 -9.88
C LEU A 82 5.21 1.80 -10.90
N ALA A 83 6.43 1.49 -10.47
CA ALA A 83 7.50 1.13 -11.38
C ALA A 83 7.18 -0.14 -12.16
N ASN A 84 6.34 -1.03 -11.61
CA ASN A 84 5.94 -2.24 -12.31
C ASN A 84 4.47 -2.51 -12.02
N ARG A 85 3.59 -1.82 -12.74
CA ARG A 85 2.15 -1.94 -12.53
C ARG A 85 1.59 -3.26 -13.00
N GLN A 86 2.34 -3.99 -13.82
CA GLN A 86 1.87 -5.26 -14.37
C GLN A 86 2.11 -6.42 -13.41
N ALA A 87 2.97 -6.23 -12.42
CA ALA A 87 3.18 -7.27 -11.43
C ALA A 87 1.99 -7.33 -10.48
N ALA A 88 1.72 -8.52 -9.96
CA ALA A 88 0.71 -8.68 -8.93
C ALA A 88 1.36 -8.55 -7.57
N TYR A 89 0.74 -7.80 -6.69
CA TYR A 89 1.24 -7.57 -5.33
C TYR A 89 0.22 -8.08 -4.33
N ARG A 90 0.70 -8.78 -3.32
CA ARG A 90 -0.16 -9.26 -2.24
C ARG A 90 0.15 -8.46 -0.99
N ILE A 91 -0.90 -8.01 -0.33
CA ILE A 91 -0.80 -7.31 0.93
C ILE A 91 -1.22 -8.26 2.05
N THR A 92 -0.37 -8.40 3.06
CA THR A 92 -0.74 -9.05 4.30
C THR A 92 -0.82 -7.96 5.36
N ILE A 93 -1.96 -7.89 6.05
CA ILE A 93 -2.18 -6.90 7.11
C ILE A 93 -2.35 -7.62 8.42
N LYS A 94 -1.76 -7.06 9.48
CA LYS A 94 -1.95 -7.64 10.81
C LYS A 94 -1.91 -6.58 11.88
N ASP A 95 -2.60 -6.86 12.98
CA ASP A 95 -2.43 -6.14 14.24
C ASP A 95 -1.93 -7.15 15.27
N GLY A 96 -2.10 -6.89 16.55
CA GLY A 96 -1.62 -7.81 17.57
C GLY A 96 -2.33 -9.16 17.60
N SER A 97 -3.55 -9.21 17.10
CA SER A 97 -4.39 -10.41 17.22
C SER A 97 -4.98 -10.90 15.90
N ASN A 98 -5.04 -10.03 14.89
CA ASN A 98 -5.73 -10.32 13.65
C ASN A 98 -4.77 -10.27 12.47
N LYS A 99 -5.04 -11.10 11.45
CA LYS A 99 -4.22 -11.15 10.25
C LYS A 99 -5.12 -11.45 9.06
N ASP A 100 -4.89 -10.78 7.95
CA ASP A 100 -5.63 -11.05 6.72
C ASP A 100 -4.73 -10.72 5.54
N MET A 101 -5.14 -11.13 4.36
CA MET A 101 -4.35 -10.85 3.16
C MET A 101 -5.27 -10.73 1.95
N GLY A 102 -4.74 -10.12 0.90
CA GLY A 102 -5.47 -9.97 -0.35
C GLY A 102 -4.56 -9.41 -1.43
N ILE A 103 -5.04 -9.47 -2.66
CA ILE A 103 -4.31 -8.96 -3.81
C ILE A 103 -4.60 -7.47 -3.96
N LEU A 104 -3.54 -6.68 -4.12
CA LEU A 104 -3.67 -5.23 -4.25
C LEU A 104 -4.18 -4.85 -5.62
N THR A 105 -5.15 -3.94 -5.64
CA THR A 105 -5.63 -3.31 -6.86
C THR A 105 -5.07 -1.89 -6.90
N ILE A 106 -4.46 -1.51 -8.02
CA ILE A 106 -3.90 -0.17 -8.19
C ILE A 106 -4.79 0.59 -9.15
N ALA A 107 -5.42 1.65 -8.68
CA ALA A 107 -6.32 2.45 -9.50
C ALA A 107 -5.53 3.24 -10.53
N GLU A 108 -6.20 3.60 -11.62
CA GLU A 108 -5.59 4.44 -12.63
C GLU A 108 -5.46 5.86 -12.12
N GLY A 109 -4.52 6.60 -12.69
CA GLY A 109 -4.33 8.00 -12.33
C GLY A 109 -3.34 8.25 -11.22
N LEU A 110 -2.80 7.19 -10.60
CA LEU A 110 -1.77 7.36 -9.59
C LEU A 110 -0.46 7.80 -10.23
N LEU A 111 0.22 8.73 -9.58
CA LEU A 111 1.48 9.27 -10.08
C LEU A 111 2.58 9.00 -9.07
N SER A 112 3.78 8.64 -9.56
CA SER A 112 4.94 8.50 -8.71
C SER A 112 5.42 9.87 -8.25
N SER A 113 6.28 9.90 -7.25
CA SER A 113 6.78 11.16 -6.73
C SER A 113 7.57 11.94 -7.79
N GLN A 114 8.15 11.23 -8.76
CA GLN A 114 8.93 11.89 -9.80
C GLN A 114 8.07 12.48 -10.89
N ALA A 115 6.86 11.98 -11.07
CA ALA A 115 6.00 12.47 -12.15
C ALA A 115 5.57 13.90 -11.92
N GLY A 116 5.27 14.29 -10.69
CA GLY A 116 4.82 15.64 -10.39
C GLY A 116 5.94 16.63 -10.24
N GLY A 117 7.12 16.17 -9.86
CA GLY A 117 8.25 17.04 -9.70
C GLY A 117 9.03 17.25 -10.96
N GLU A 118 8.67 16.55 -12.00
CA GLU A 118 9.40 16.63 -13.22
C GLU A 118 9.09 17.90 -13.93
N ASN A 119 10.08 18.61 -14.26
CA ASN A 119 9.88 19.77 -15.04
C ASN A 119 10.48 19.61 -16.33
N PRO A 120 9.71 19.77 -17.30
CA PRO A 120 10.27 19.75 -18.63
C PRO A 120 11.26 20.84 -18.82
#